data_5f8783d65a230a2459de9c5a0756c42e
#
_entry.id   5f8783d65a230a2459de9c5a0756c42e
#
_cell.length_a   1.000
_cell.length_b   1.000
_cell.length_c   1.000
_cell.angle_alpha   90.00
_cell.angle_beta   90.00
_cell.angle_gamma   90.00
#
_symmetry.space_group_name_H-M   'P 1'
#
loop_
_entity.id
_entity.type
_entity.pdbx_description
1 polymer ?
#
loop_
_entity_poly.entity_id
_entity_poly.type
_entity_poly.pdbx_seq_one_letter_code
_entity_poly.pdbx_strand_id
1 'polypeptide(L)'
;MVQTPIEDLARFLDESGRGQFDNPTELAATLQRAARDSYRLDKALAQPVNTILGTTMATIRTLQKQLQAVDKTIAQELEALPLERRIIRSIPGLGPVWTAGLVAEIGNIHELDNDASIAKLAGLVWNPCQSGTFQAEDTKLAKSGNVYLRYYLVEGANSVRQHCPEYRQYYETKFAQSPKHAHKRALVLTARKLVRLIDSLLRAGKAYQPPEARQDRKEARTLPHAARPATPR
;
A
#
# COMPACT_ATOMS: atom_id res chain seq x y z
N MET A 1 -8.84 -19.84 -32.23
CA MET A 1 -9.80 -19.22 -31.32
C MET A 1 -11.15 -18.90 -32.03
N VAL A 2 -11.19 -18.08 -33.10
CA VAL A 2 -12.48 -17.75 -33.79
C VAL A 2 -13.22 -18.97 -34.35
N GLN A 3 -12.49 -19.94 -34.84
CA GLN A 3 -13.03 -21.17 -35.45
C GLN A 3 -13.03 -22.39 -34.51
N THR A 4 -12.50 -22.24 -33.29
CA THR A 4 -12.46 -23.32 -32.30
C THR A 4 -13.84 -23.48 -31.68
N PRO A 5 -14.39 -24.70 -31.56
CA PRO A 5 -15.63 -24.92 -30.83
C PRO A 5 -15.58 -24.40 -29.42
N ILE A 6 -16.69 -23.85 -28.91
CA ILE A 6 -16.76 -23.24 -27.58
C ILE A 6 -16.41 -24.28 -26.50
N GLU A 7 -16.83 -25.53 -26.69
CA GLU A 7 -16.57 -26.63 -25.75
C GLU A 7 -15.08 -26.96 -25.62
N ASP A 8 -14.34 -26.97 -26.73
CA ASP A 8 -12.90 -27.21 -26.73
C ASP A 8 -12.15 -26.03 -26.13
N LEU A 9 -12.61 -24.81 -26.38
CA LEU A 9 -12.04 -23.59 -25.78
C LEU A 9 -12.31 -23.54 -24.27
N ALA A 10 -13.51 -23.93 -23.84
CA ALA A 10 -13.87 -24.02 -22.42
C ALA A 10 -13.02 -25.05 -21.69
N ARG A 11 -12.82 -26.24 -22.29
CA ARG A 11 -11.95 -27.29 -21.75
C ARG A 11 -10.51 -26.81 -21.61
N PHE A 12 -9.97 -26.17 -22.65
CA PHE A 12 -8.62 -25.59 -22.60
C PHE A 12 -8.48 -24.54 -21.51
N LEU A 13 -9.49 -23.70 -21.30
CA LEU A 13 -9.50 -22.68 -20.24
C LEU A 13 -9.55 -23.33 -18.85
N ASP A 14 -10.35 -24.34 -18.66
CA ASP A 14 -10.45 -25.05 -17.38
C ASP A 14 -9.14 -25.76 -17.03
N GLU A 15 -8.56 -26.51 -17.97
CA GLU A 15 -7.28 -27.20 -17.80
C GLU A 15 -6.13 -26.20 -17.54
N SER A 16 -6.04 -25.14 -18.36
CA SER A 16 -4.98 -24.13 -18.24
C SER A 16 -5.16 -23.25 -17.01
N GLY A 17 -6.39 -22.96 -16.61
CA GLY A 17 -6.77 -22.16 -15.45
C GLY A 17 -6.77 -22.95 -14.14
N ARG A 18 -6.56 -24.27 -14.18
CA ARG A 18 -6.58 -25.15 -13.00
C ARG A 18 -7.83 -24.95 -12.12
N GLY A 19 -9.00 -24.81 -12.75
CA GLY A 19 -10.27 -24.60 -12.04
C GLY A 19 -10.44 -23.21 -11.40
N GLN A 20 -9.66 -22.21 -11.80
CA GLN A 20 -9.78 -20.85 -11.26
C GLN A 20 -10.91 -20.02 -11.89
N PHE A 21 -11.54 -20.52 -12.95
CA PHE A 21 -12.64 -19.83 -13.60
C PHE A 21 -13.98 -20.41 -13.17
N ASP A 22 -14.86 -19.58 -12.62
CA ASP A 22 -16.20 -20.00 -12.15
C ASP A 22 -17.08 -20.53 -13.29
N ASN A 23 -16.93 -19.99 -14.51
CA ASN A 23 -17.69 -20.40 -15.69
C ASN A 23 -16.80 -20.39 -16.95
N PRO A 24 -16.03 -21.46 -17.22
CA PRO A 24 -15.16 -21.56 -18.40
C PRO A 24 -15.90 -21.44 -19.73
N THR A 25 -17.15 -21.88 -19.81
CA THR A 25 -17.97 -21.84 -21.03
C THR A 25 -18.37 -20.41 -21.39
N GLU A 26 -18.81 -19.61 -20.43
CA GLU A 26 -19.15 -18.20 -20.61
C GLU A 26 -17.92 -17.38 -20.98
N LEU A 27 -16.79 -17.65 -20.31
CA LEU A 27 -15.51 -17.03 -20.62
C LEU A 27 -15.07 -17.38 -22.06
N ALA A 28 -15.19 -18.65 -22.48
CA ALA A 28 -14.90 -19.10 -23.84
C ALA A 28 -15.74 -18.36 -24.88
N ALA A 29 -17.04 -18.22 -24.63
CA ALA A 29 -17.95 -17.47 -25.51
C ALA A 29 -17.58 -15.99 -25.61
N THR A 30 -17.21 -15.38 -24.49
CA THR A 30 -16.77 -13.98 -24.42
C THR A 30 -15.47 -13.77 -25.18
N LEU A 31 -14.49 -14.64 -24.99
CA LEU A 31 -13.21 -14.60 -25.71
C LEU A 31 -13.38 -14.82 -27.20
N GLN A 32 -14.27 -15.74 -27.60
CA GLN A 32 -14.54 -15.97 -29.02
C GLN A 32 -15.21 -14.77 -29.68
N ARG A 33 -16.14 -14.09 -28.98
CA ARG A 33 -16.77 -12.85 -29.44
C ARG A 33 -15.73 -11.73 -29.58
N ALA A 34 -14.92 -11.50 -28.54
CA ALA A 34 -13.85 -10.52 -28.59
C ALA A 34 -12.84 -10.79 -29.72
N ALA A 35 -12.53 -12.07 -29.99
CA ALA A 35 -11.66 -12.45 -31.10
C ALA A 35 -12.30 -12.21 -32.48
N ARG A 36 -13.63 -12.31 -32.62
CA ARG A 36 -14.36 -11.98 -33.86
C ARG A 36 -14.37 -10.46 -34.11
N ASP A 37 -14.53 -9.69 -33.05
CA ASP A 37 -14.63 -8.22 -33.11
C ASP A 37 -13.25 -7.55 -33.11
N SER A 38 -12.17 -8.31 -32.91
CA SER A 38 -10.81 -7.78 -32.90
C SER A 38 -10.32 -7.41 -34.30
N TYR A 39 -9.43 -6.38 -34.33
CA TYR A 39 -8.76 -5.98 -35.55
C TYR A 39 -7.92 -7.14 -36.12
N ARG A 40 -8.17 -7.48 -37.40
CA ARG A 40 -7.42 -8.53 -38.09
C ARG A 40 -6.19 -7.92 -38.74
N LEU A 41 -5.02 -8.34 -38.26
CA LEU A 41 -3.76 -8.00 -38.88
C LEU A 41 -3.62 -8.68 -40.24
N ASP A 42 -2.99 -7.96 -41.19
CA ASP A 42 -2.52 -8.58 -42.43
C ASP A 42 -1.59 -9.75 -42.11
N LYS A 43 -1.61 -10.77 -42.99
CA LYS A 43 -0.79 -11.98 -42.79
C LYS A 43 0.71 -11.66 -42.69
N ALA A 44 1.18 -10.64 -43.38
CA ALA A 44 2.57 -10.19 -43.32
C ALA A 44 2.97 -9.62 -41.95
N LEU A 45 2.04 -9.00 -41.24
CA LEU A 45 2.24 -8.41 -39.93
C LEU A 45 1.92 -9.36 -38.77
N ALA A 46 1.11 -10.37 -38.99
CA ALA A 46 0.64 -11.26 -37.94
C ALA A 46 1.79 -11.99 -37.23
N GLN A 47 2.77 -12.52 -37.99
CA GLN A 47 3.89 -13.26 -37.43
C GLN A 47 4.85 -12.36 -36.63
N PRO A 48 5.32 -11.21 -37.13
CA PRO A 48 6.13 -10.25 -36.34
C PRO A 48 5.42 -9.81 -35.05
N VAL A 49 4.13 -9.46 -35.12
CA VAL A 49 3.35 -9.03 -33.94
C VAL A 49 3.22 -10.14 -32.91
N ASN A 50 2.95 -11.38 -33.34
CA ASN A 50 2.89 -12.53 -32.45
C ASN A 50 4.25 -12.80 -31.76
N THR A 51 5.35 -12.63 -32.49
CA THR A 51 6.70 -12.77 -31.93
C THR A 51 6.96 -11.71 -30.86
N ILE A 52 6.65 -10.44 -31.16
CA ILE A 52 6.79 -9.33 -30.19
C ILE A 52 5.92 -9.58 -28.95
N LEU A 53 4.67 -9.97 -29.15
CA LEU A 53 3.75 -10.26 -28.05
C LEU A 53 4.26 -11.41 -27.17
N GLY A 54 4.70 -12.51 -27.81
CA GLY A 54 5.26 -13.67 -27.10
C GLY A 54 6.50 -13.30 -26.27
N THR A 55 7.43 -12.52 -26.86
CA THR A 55 8.63 -12.04 -26.17
C THR A 55 8.27 -11.11 -25.00
N THR A 56 7.34 -10.19 -25.23
CA THR A 56 6.87 -9.26 -24.18
C THR A 56 6.24 -10.03 -23.01
N MET A 57 5.39 -11.00 -23.29
CA MET A 57 4.77 -11.84 -22.27
C MET A 57 5.80 -12.68 -21.50
N ALA A 58 6.82 -13.21 -22.17
CA ALA A 58 7.92 -13.92 -21.52
C ALA A 58 8.71 -13.01 -20.59
N THR A 59 8.99 -11.78 -21.02
CA THR A 59 9.65 -10.75 -20.19
C THR A 59 8.82 -10.42 -18.94
N ILE A 60 7.51 -10.18 -19.11
CA ILE A 60 6.60 -9.91 -17.98
C ILE A 60 6.64 -11.06 -16.97
N ARG A 61 6.52 -12.31 -17.43
CA ARG A 61 6.57 -13.49 -16.55
C ARG A 61 7.91 -13.62 -15.81
N THR A 62 9.00 -13.30 -16.47
CA THR A 62 10.35 -13.31 -15.87
C THR A 62 10.46 -12.24 -14.78
N LEU A 63 10.02 -11.02 -15.05
CA LEU A 63 10.00 -9.93 -14.07
C LEU A 63 9.12 -10.25 -12.86
N GLN A 64 7.95 -10.85 -13.09
CA GLN A 64 7.07 -11.29 -11.99
C GLN A 64 7.74 -12.32 -11.08
N LYS A 65 8.47 -13.32 -11.65
CA LYS A 65 9.23 -14.29 -10.86
C LYS A 65 10.37 -13.62 -10.08
N GLN A 66 11.07 -12.67 -10.68
CA GLN A 66 12.13 -11.92 -10.01
C GLN A 66 11.57 -11.07 -8.86
N LEU A 67 10.45 -10.39 -9.04
CA LEU A 67 9.77 -9.66 -7.98
C LEU A 67 9.41 -10.57 -6.81
N GLN A 68 8.82 -11.74 -7.06
CA GLN A 68 8.51 -12.71 -6.00
C GLN A 68 9.75 -13.17 -5.24
N ALA A 69 10.89 -13.38 -5.93
CA ALA A 69 12.15 -13.75 -5.30
C ALA A 69 12.67 -12.62 -4.40
N VAL A 70 12.63 -11.37 -4.88
CA VAL A 70 13.01 -10.18 -4.08
C VAL A 70 12.12 -10.01 -2.86
N ASP A 71 10.80 -10.12 -3.03
CA ASP A 71 9.84 -10.03 -1.91
C ASP A 71 10.11 -11.08 -0.83
N LYS A 72 10.46 -12.31 -1.26
CA LYS A 72 10.85 -13.38 -0.33
C LYS A 72 12.13 -13.04 0.44
N THR A 73 13.15 -12.52 -0.25
CA THR A 73 14.41 -12.09 0.39
C THR A 73 14.16 -10.96 1.38
N ILE A 74 13.36 -9.95 1.00
CA ILE A 74 12.96 -8.86 1.90
C ILE A 74 12.28 -9.41 3.16
N ALA A 75 11.37 -10.38 3.01
CA ALA A 75 10.70 -10.98 4.16
C ALA A 75 11.69 -11.72 5.08
N GLN A 76 12.72 -12.37 4.53
CA GLN A 76 13.77 -13.05 5.30
C GLN A 76 14.65 -12.06 6.06
N GLU A 77 15.13 -11.00 5.40
CA GLU A 77 15.95 -9.97 6.04
C GLU A 77 15.21 -9.24 7.18
N LEU A 78 13.91 -9.04 7.02
CA LEU A 78 13.06 -8.45 8.09
C LEU A 78 12.97 -9.33 9.34
N GLU A 79 13.26 -10.64 9.26
CA GLU A 79 13.31 -11.51 10.44
C GLU A 79 14.45 -11.14 11.39
N ALA A 80 15.52 -10.50 10.86
CA ALA A 80 16.65 -10.01 11.66
C ALA A 80 16.29 -8.75 12.50
N LEU A 81 15.15 -8.08 12.20
CA LEU A 81 14.68 -6.87 12.87
C LEU A 81 13.32 -7.14 13.56
N PRO A 82 13.28 -7.99 14.60
CA PRO A 82 12.02 -8.53 15.11
C PRO A 82 11.12 -7.50 15.80
N LEU A 83 11.69 -6.48 16.42
CA LEU A 83 10.93 -5.47 17.16
C LEU A 83 10.28 -4.46 16.22
N GLU A 84 11.07 -3.78 15.40
CA GLU A 84 10.62 -2.75 14.46
C GLU A 84 9.65 -3.33 13.45
N ARG A 85 9.97 -4.51 12.92
CA ARG A 85 9.09 -5.26 12.02
C ARG A 85 7.73 -5.53 12.67
N ARG A 86 7.71 -6.07 13.89
CA ARG A 86 6.49 -6.38 14.61
C ARG A 86 5.65 -5.15 14.88
N ILE A 87 6.30 -4.04 15.23
CA ILE A 87 5.63 -2.77 15.52
C ILE A 87 5.00 -2.18 14.26
N ILE A 88 5.76 -2.01 13.18
CA ILE A 88 5.25 -1.39 11.95
C ILE A 88 4.22 -2.31 11.27
N ARG A 89 4.47 -3.61 11.25
CA ARG A 89 3.56 -4.59 10.67
C ARG A 89 2.21 -4.71 11.42
N SER A 90 2.17 -4.31 12.68
CA SER A 90 0.92 -4.30 13.45
C SER A 90 -0.06 -3.23 12.99
N ILE A 91 0.39 -2.24 12.20
CA ILE A 91 -0.48 -1.21 11.64
C ILE A 91 -1.27 -1.80 10.47
N PRO A 92 -2.63 -1.81 10.54
CA PRO A 92 -3.45 -2.37 9.47
C PRO A 92 -3.15 -1.73 8.11
N GLY A 93 -2.90 -2.57 7.09
CA GLY A 93 -2.56 -2.12 5.74
C GLY A 93 -1.07 -2.01 5.43
N LEU A 94 -0.17 -2.13 6.42
CA LEU A 94 1.27 -2.18 6.15
C LEU A 94 1.73 -3.63 5.97
N GLY A 95 1.87 -4.06 4.72
CA GLY A 95 2.42 -5.36 4.34
C GLY A 95 3.96 -5.47 4.51
N PRO A 96 4.58 -6.63 4.18
CA PRO A 96 6.01 -6.84 4.35
C PRO A 96 6.87 -5.80 3.63
N VAL A 97 6.56 -5.50 2.39
CA VAL A 97 7.30 -4.54 1.54
C VAL A 97 7.27 -3.12 2.13
N TRP A 98 6.08 -2.66 2.54
CA TRP A 98 5.94 -1.35 3.21
C TRP A 98 6.70 -1.29 4.52
N THR A 99 6.63 -2.38 5.31
CA THR A 99 7.36 -2.50 6.57
C THR A 99 8.85 -2.44 6.34
N ALA A 100 9.39 -3.21 5.38
CA ALA A 100 10.80 -3.21 5.06
C ALA A 100 11.30 -1.84 4.62
N GLY A 101 10.58 -1.20 3.69
CA GLY A 101 10.94 0.12 3.21
C GLY A 101 10.93 1.17 4.33
N LEU A 102 9.91 1.16 5.18
CA LEU A 102 9.84 2.10 6.31
C LEU A 102 10.96 1.86 7.33
N VAL A 103 11.25 0.61 7.69
CA VAL A 103 12.33 0.28 8.63
C VAL A 103 13.70 0.67 8.05
N ALA A 104 13.96 0.36 6.78
CA ALA A 104 15.22 0.67 6.12
C ALA A 104 15.48 2.19 6.00
N GLU A 105 14.43 2.95 5.64
CA GLU A 105 14.57 4.39 5.38
C GLU A 105 14.49 5.27 6.64
N ILE A 106 13.82 4.82 7.70
CA ILE A 106 13.81 5.50 9.00
C ILE A 106 15.11 5.21 9.76
N GLY A 107 15.61 3.98 9.65
CA GLY A 107 16.78 3.54 10.41
C GLY A 107 16.52 3.52 11.91
N ASN A 108 17.51 3.93 12.69
CA ASN A 108 17.39 3.99 14.15
C ASN A 108 16.53 5.19 14.58
N ILE A 109 15.34 4.92 15.14
CA ILE A 109 14.40 5.96 15.58
C ILE A 109 14.98 6.88 16.65
N HIS A 110 15.95 6.42 17.45
CA HIS A 110 16.56 7.19 18.51
C HIS A 110 17.55 8.24 18.01
N GLU A 111 17.97 8.18 16.75
CA GLU A 111 18.77 9.22 16.09
C GLU A 111 17.92 10.39 15.59
N LEU A 112 16.61 10.26 15.59
CA LEU A 112 15.66 11.29 15.21
C LEU A 112 14.98 11.84 16.46
N ASP A 113 14.95 13.15 16.64
CA ASP A 113 14.42 13.78 17.88
C ASP A 113 12.92 13.53 18.09
N ASN A 114 12.13 13.58 17.00
CA ASN A 114 10.68 13.50 17.07
C ASN A 114 10.05 13.24 15.69
N ASP A 115 8.72 13.12 15.65
CA ASP A 115 7.94 12.93 14.42
C ASP A 115 8.15 14.04 13.38
N ALA A 116 8.47 15.26 13.80
CA ALA A 116 8.76 16.35 12.88
C ALA A 116 10.09 16.13 12.14
N SER A 117 11.09 15.53 12.80
CA SER A 117 12.36 15.15 12.18
C SER A 117 12.16 14.07 11.10
N ILE A 118 11.35 13.05 11.37
CA ILE A 118 10.96 12.03 10.37
C ILE A 118 10.26 12.69 9.17
N ALA A 119 9.32 13.57 9.43
CA ALA A 119 8.60 14.27 8.37
C ALA A 119 9.50 15.19 7.55
N LYS A 120 10.46 15.86 8.17
CA LYS A 120 11.47 16.68 7.50
C LYS A 120 12.39 15.82 6.65
N LEU A 121 12.84 14.67 7.18
CA LEU A 121 13.62 13.69 6.44
C LEU A 121 12.86 13.20 5.19
N ALA A 122 11.56 12.93 5.30
CA ALA A 122 10.72 12.52 4.17
C ALA A 122 10.32 13.68 3.23
N GLY A 123 10.61 14.94 3.60
CA GLY A 123 10.13 16.12 2.88
C GLY A 123 8.61 16.30 2.93
N LEU A 124 7.97 15.83 4.02
CA LEU A 124 6.54 15.96 4.31
C LEU A 124 6.29 17.18 5.23
N VAL A 125 6.94 18.28 4.93
CA VAL A 125 6.81 19.57 5.62
C VAL A 125 6.40 20.66 4.64
N TRP A 126 5.69 21.66 5.14
CA TRP A 126 5.26 22.80 4.33
C TRP A 126 6.15 23.99 4.63
N ASN A 127 6.72 24.56 3.58
CA ASN A 127 7.51 25.76 3.72
C ASN A 127 6.56 26.97 3.73
N PRO A 128 6.55 27.78 4.79
CA PRO A 128 5.83 29.04 4.75
C PRO A 128 6.47 29.93 3.69
N CYS A 129 5.66 30.46 2.78
CA CYS A 129 6.09 31.44 1.81
C CYS A 129 5.74 32.83 2.39
N GLN A 130 6.70 33.41 3.08
CA GLN A 130 6.56 34.75 3.70
C GLN A 130 7.60 35.68 3.10
N SER A 131 7.17 36.86 2.71
CA SER A 131 8.03 37.93 2.21
C SER A 131 7.50 39.26 2.78
N GLY A 132 8.18 39.81 3.79
CA GLY A 132 7.73 40.99 4.50
C GLY A 132 6.37 40.80 5.16
N THR A 133 5.38 41.58 4.79
CA THR A 133 3.99 41.48 5.27
C THR A 133 3.15 40.51 4.48
N PHE A 134 3.68 39.89 3.40
CA PHE A 134 2.97 38.92 2.57
C PHE A 134 3.05 37.53 3.15
N GLN A 135 1.91 36.92 3.37
CA GLN A 135 1.76 35.53 3.76
C GLN A 135 0.93 34.79 2.69
N ALA A 136 1.54 33.83 2.01
CA ALA A 136 0.82 33.06 1.00
C ALA A 136 -0.25 32.17 1.66
N GLU A 137 -1.48 32.20 1.14
CA GLU A 137 -2.57 31.32 1.57
C GLU A 137 -2.28 29.84 1.33
N ASP A 138 -1.56 29.54 0.24
CA ASP A 138 -1.19 28.18 -0.16
C ASP A 138 0.31 27.93 0.10
N THR A 139 0.61 27.09 1.07
CA THR A 139 1.96 26.62 1.35
C THR A 139 2.28 25.37 0.50
N LYS A 140 3.44 25.39 -0.17
CA LYS A 140 3.90 24.25 -0.98
C LYS A 140 4.61 23.23 -0.10
N LEU A 141 4.38 21.94 -0.40
CA LEU A 141 5.14 20.84 0.21
C LEU A 141 6.62 20.98 -0.17
N ALA A 142 7.53 20.90 0.80
CA ALA A 142 8.95 21.11 0.60
C ALA A 142 9.56 20.14 -0.40
N LYS A 143 9.14 18.86 -0.37
CA LYS A 143 9.64 17.76 -1.22
C LYS A 143 11.16 17.55 -1.19
N SER A 144 11.89 18.34 -0.43
CA SER A 144 13.31 18.13 -0.12
C SER A 144 13.44 17.00 0.89
N GLY A 145 14.41 16.12 0.71
CA GLY A 145 14.65 14.99 1.62
C GLY A 145 14.56 13.63 0.93
N ASN A 146 14.43 12.59 1.73
CA ASN A 146 14.44 11.21 1.26
C ASN A 146 13.17 10.88 0.43
N VAL A 147 13.36 10.65 -0.87
CA VAL A 147 12.28 10.36 -1.83
C VAL A 147 11.65 9.00 -1.55
N TYR A 148 12.45 8.01 -1.15
CA TYR A 148 11.98 6.65 -0.89
C TYR A 148 11.16 6.62 0.40
N LEU A 149 11.62 7.24 1.48
CA LEU A 149 10.84 7.36 2.71
C LEU A 149 9.49 8.06 2.45
N ARG A 150 9.50 9.16 1.69
CA ARG A 150 8.26 9.82 1.29
C ARG A 150 7.32 8.91 0.51
N TYR A 151 7.85 8.13 -0.45
CA TYR A 151 7.09 7.17 -1.22
C TYR A 151 6.43 6.13 -0.31
N TYR A 152 7.21 5.47 0.56
CA TYR A 152 6.67 4.47 1.48
C TYR A 152 5.64 5.04 2.45
N LEU A 153 5.84 6.25 2.95
CA LEU A 153 4.88 6.91 3.84
C LEU A 153 3.57 7.28 3.13
N VAL A 154 3.63 7.78 1.90
CA VAL A 154 2.45 8.21 1.15
C VAL A 154 1.64 7.00 0.67
N GLU A 155 2.30 6.01 0.06
CA GLU A 155 1.63 4.80 -0.41
C GLU A 155 1.19 3.91 0.77
N GLY A 156 2.00 3.82 1.83
CA GLY A 156 1.60 3.16 3.07
C GLY A 156 0.36 3.81 3.70
N ALA A 157 0.27 5.14 3.73
CA ALA A 157 -0.92 5.85 4.20
C ALA A 157 -2.15 5.59 3.31
N ASN A 158 -1.96 5.44 1.99
CA ASN A 158 -3.03 5.05 1.08
C ASN A 158 -3.55 3.63 1.38
N SER A 159 -2.67 2.70 1.72
CA SER A 159 -3.06 1.35 2.14
C SER A 159 -3.73 1.39 3.53
N VAL A 160 -3.13 2.07 4.50
CA VAL A 160 -3.67 2.16 5.88
C VAL A 160 -5.09 2.73 5.91
N ARG A 161 -5.41 3.77 5.12
CA ARG A 161 -6.77 4.33 5.07
C ARG A 161 -7.81 3.33 4.54
N GLN A 162 -7.40 2.32 3.79
CA GLN A 162 -8.32 1.28 3.29
C GLN A 162 -8.61 0.23 4.36
N HIS A 163 -7.68 -0.01 5.29
CA HIS A 163 -7.75 -1.08 6.28
C HIS A 163 -7.99 -0.59 7.71
N CYS A 164 -7.87 0.72 7.96
CA CYS A 164 -8.06 1.32 9.29
C CYS A 164 -9.15 2.39 9.25
N PRO A 165 -10.31 2.18 9.92
CA PRO A 165 -11.44 3.13 9.90
C PRO A 165 -11.07 4.54 10.36
N GLU A 166 -10.23 4.68 11.41
CA GLU A 166 -9.74 5.97 11.90
C GLU A 166 -8.99 6.77 10.83
N TYR A 167 -8.18 6.09 10.03
CA TYR A 167 -7.41 6.71 8.94
C TYR A 167 -8.28 7.01 7.73
N ARG A 168 -9.27 6.18 7.45
CA ARG A 168 -10.29 6.43 6.41
C ARG A 168 -11.06 7.70 6.73
N GLN A 169 -11.62 7.80 7.93
CA GLN A 169 -12.38 8.98 8.37
C GLN A 169 -11.53 10.26 8.32
N TYR A 170 -10.27 10.18 8.78
CA TYR A 170 -9.36 11.31 8.70
C TYR A 170 -9.10 11.74 7.25
N TYR A 171 -8.84 10.80 6.36
CA TYR A 171 -8.63 11.07 4.94
C TYR A 171 -9.87 11.72 4.31
N GLU A 172 -11.07 11.18 4.53
CA GLU A 172 -12.33 11.71 4.00
C GLU A 172 -12.60 13.14 4.48
N THR A 173 -12.35 13.39 5.76
CA THR A 173 -12.46 14.76 6.32
C THR A 173 -11.49 15.72 5.60
N LYS A 174 -10.23 15.32 5.40
CA LYS A 174 -9.24 16.16 4.71
C LYS A 174 -9.52 16.29 3.22
N PHE A 175 -10.09 15.28 2.60
CA PHE A 175 -10.53 15.33 1.21
C PHE A 175 -11.65 16.36 1.03
N ALA A 176 -12.69 16.32 1.86
CA ALA A 176 -13.80 17.27 1.82
C ALA A 176 -13.37 18.72 2.10
N GLN A 177 -12.36 18.93 2.96
CA GLN A 177 -11.83 20.26 3.28
C GLN A 177 -10.93 20.87 2.18
N SER A 178 -10.59 20.12 1.14
CA SER A 178 -9.60 20.54 0.15
C SER A 178 -10.26 20.98 -1.15
N PRO A 179 -10.29 22.27 -1.51
CA PRO A 179 -10.98 22.76 -2.71
C PRO A 179 -10.25 22.37 -4.01
N LYS A 180 -8.92 22.20 -3.94
CA LYS A 180 -8.08 21.84 -5.10
C LYS A 180 -7.17 20.67 -4.76
N HIS A 181 -6.96 19.74 -5.72
CA HIS A 181 -6.11 18.57 -5.55
C HIS A 181 -6.44 17.74 -4.30
N ALA A 182 -7.73 17.62 -3.96
CA ALA A 182 -8.24 17.05 -2.73
C ALA A 182 -7.61 15.70 -2.38
N HIS A 183 -7.53 14.77 -3.34
CA HIS A 183 -6.92 13.46 -3.12
C HIS A 183 -5.44 13.55 -2.69
N LYS A 184 -4.63 14.29 -3.44
CA LYS A 184 -3.20 14.41 -3.15
C LYS A 184 -2.94 15.10 -1.80
N ARG A 185 -3.70 16.17 -1.50
CA ARG A 185 -3.59 16.89 -0.22
C ARG A 185 -4.00 16.03 0.95
N ALA A 186 -5.16 15.37 0.87
CA ALA A 186 -5.65 14.48 1.91
C ALA A 186 -4.70 13.31 2.16
N LEU A 187 -4.13 12.73 1.10
CA LEU A 187 -3.21 11.62 1.22
C LEU A 187 -1.91 12.02 1.90
N VAL A 188 -1.32 13.17 1.56
CA VAL A 188 -0.11 13.69 2.20
C VAL A 188 -0.36 14.02 3.67
N LEU A 189 -1.52 14.58 4.02
CA LEU A 189 -1.90 14.84 5.41
C LEU A 189 -2.10 13.53 6.20
N THR A 190 -2.65 12.51 5.55
CA THR A 190 -2.79 11.16 6.13
C THR A 190 -1.42 10.51 6.35
N ALA A 191 -0.49 10.67 5.40
CA ALA A 191 0.90 10.24 5.57
C ALA A 191 1.58 10.96 6.76
N ARG A 192 1.33 12.25 6.95
CA ARG A 192 1.84 12.99 8.11
C ARG A 192 1.25 12.50 9.44
N LYS A 193 -0.03 12.09 9.45
CA LYS A 193 -0.64 11.40 10.61
C LYS A 193 0.02 10.04 10.85
N LEU A 194 0.32 9.28 9.78
CA LEU A 194 1.00 7.99 9.87
C LEU A 194 2.43 8.14 10.45
N VAL A 195 3.18 9.17 10.09
CA VAL A 195 4.49 9.48 10.68
C VAL A 195 4.41 9.59 12.20
N ARG A 196 3.44 10.33 12.73
CA ARG A 196 3.23 10.47 14.19
C ARG A 196 2.94 9.13 14.87
N LEU A 197 2.14 8.29 14.21
CA LEU A 197 1.84 6.97 14.73
C LEU A 197 3.10 6.10 14.78
N ILE A 198 3.85 6.03 13.69
CA ILE A 198 5.09 5.25 13.59
C ILE A 198 6.09 5.70 14.65
N ASP A 199 6.35 6.99 14.76
CA ASP A 199 7.24 7.57 15.80
C ASP A 199 6.83 7.14 17.19
N SER A 200 5.55 7.34 17.53
CA SER A 200 5.00 6.97 18.84
C SER A 200 5.12 5.49 19.16
N LEU A 201 4.85 4.62 18.20
CA LEU A 201 4.90 3.17 18.38
C LEU A 201 6.34 2.65 18.52
N LEU A 202 7.25 3.14 17.66
CA LEU A 202 8.66 2.73 17.70
C LEU A 202 9.34 3.18 18.99
N ARG A 203 9.14 4.42 19.43
CA ARG A 203 9.70 4.92 20.72
C ARG A 203 9.10 4.21 21.92
N ALA A 204 7.81 3.88 21.87
CA ALA A 204 7.16 3.14 22.94
C ALA A 204 7.47 1.63 22.95
N GLY A 205 8.07 1.09 21.88
CA GLY A 205 8.29 -0.35 21.70
C GLY A 205 6.99 -1.16 21.68
N LYS A 206 5.86 -0.57 21.22
CA LYS A 206 4.52 -1.15 21.34
C LYS A 206 3.88 -1.33 19.98
N ALA A 207 3.20 -2.47 19.80
CA ALA A 207 2.37 -2.72 18.63
C ALA A 207 1.14 -1.79 18.60
N TYR A 208 0.62 -1.53 17.40
CA TYR A 208 -0.60 -0.76 17.20
C TYR A 208 -1.80 -1.43 17.90
N GLN A 209 -2.62 -0.61 18.51
CA GLN A 209 -3.90 -1.02 19.11
C GLN A 209 -4.99 -0.09 18.57
N PRO A 210 -6.10 -0.64 18.05
CA PRO A 210 -7.25 0.16 17.64
C PRO A 210 -7.77 1.04 18.78
N PRO A 211 -8.41 2.19 18.48
CA PRO A 211 -8.94 3.10 19.50
C PRO A 211 -9.93 2.43 20.46
N GLU A 212 -10.77 1.52 19.97
CA GLU A 212 -11.74 0.75 20.76
C GLU A 212 -11.04 -0.10 21.83
N ALA A 213 -10.01 -0.84 21.44
CA ALA A 213 -9.21 -1.64 22.38
C ALA A 213 -8.44 -0.79 23.41
N ARG A 214 -8.22 0.51 23.12
CA ARG A 214 -7.61 1.46 24.07
C ARG A 214 -8.63 1.97 25.08
N GLN A 215 -9.89 2.14 24.69
CA GLN A 215 -10.99 2.55 25.58
C GLN A 215 -11.30 1.44 26.57
N ASP A 216 -11.50 0.20 26.11
CA ASP A 216 -11.74 -0.96 26.97
C ASP A 216 -10.65 -1.14 28.03
N ARG A 217 -9.37 -0.92 27.66
CA ARG A 217 -8.25 -0.96 28.61
C ARG A 217 -8.24 0.19 29.61
N LYS A 218 -8.67 1.39 29.22
CA LYS A 218 -8.77 2.54 30.13
C LYS A 218 -9.90 2.30 31.15
N GLU A 219 -11.04 1.83 30.67
CA GLU A 219 -12.20 1.49 31.49
C GLU A 219 -11.87 0.34 32.47
N ALA A 220 -11.21 -0.72 31.99
CA ALA A 220 -10.75 -1.81 32.85
C ALA A 220 -9.73 -1.37 33.92
N ARG A 221 -8.93 -0.32 33.68
CA ARG A 221 -8.00 0.26 34.68
C ARG A 221 -8.68 1.16 35.70
N THR A 222 -9.82 1.76 35.36
CA THR A 222 -10.59 2.63 36.23
C THR A 222 -11.57 1.88 37.14
N LEU A 223 -11.84 0.59 36.83
CA LEU A 223 -12.66 -0.26 37.67
C LEU A 223 -11.95 -0.57 39.02
N PRO A 224 -12.68 -0.56 40.17
CA PRO A 224 -12.15 -1.00 41.43
C PRO A 224 -11.63 -2.42 41.39
N HIS A 225 -10.59 -2.75 42.18
CA HIS A 225 -9.86 -4.02 42.13
C HIS A 225 -10.74 -5.28 42.19
N ALA A 226 -11.94 -5.18 42.81
CA ALA A 226 -12.92 -6.26 42.92
C ALA A 226 -13.72 -6.57 41.64
N ALA A 227 -13.67 -5.70 40.63
CA ALA A 227 -14.44 -5.82 39.38
C ALA A 227 -13.55 -6.08 38.14
N ARG A 228 -12.26 -6.37 38.31
CA ARG A 228 -11.35 -6.63 37.20
C ARG A 228 -11.54 -8.04 36.67
N PRO A 229 -11.85 -8.22 35.39
CA PRO A 229 -11.87 -9.55 34.78
C PRO A 229 -10.47 -10.17 34.85
N ALA A 230 -10.40 -11.46 35.13
CA ALA A 230 -9.16 -12.22 35.17
C ALA A 230 -8.47 -12.17 33.78
N THR A 231 -7.22 -11.77 33.77
CA THR A 231 -6.38 -11.81 32.56
C THR A 231 -6.14 -13.28 32.18
N PRO A 232 -6.46 -13.73 30.97
CA PRO A 232 -6.06 -15.05 30.50
C PRO A 232 -4.53 -15.11 30.43
N ARG A 233 -3.97 -16.19 30.97
CA ARG A 233 -2.53 -16.54 30.89
C ARG A 233 -2.12 -16.91 29.48
#